data_002901b318d569e02e4a129827908fdc
#
_entry.id   002901b318d569e02e4a129827908fdc
#
_cell.length_a   1.000
_cell.length_b   1.000
_cell.length_c   1.000
_cell.angle_alpha   90.00
_cell.angle_beta   90.00
_cell.angle_gamma   90.00
#
_symmetry.space_group_name_H-M   'P 1'
#
loop_
_entity.id
_entity.type
_entity.pdbx_description
1 polymer ?
#
loop_
_entity_poly.entity_id
_entity_poly.type
_entity_poly.pdbx_seq_one_letter_code
_entity_poly.pdbx_strand_id
1 'polypeptide(L)'
;LVICDGKKPVALAGIMGGLNSEIQDTTKEVMFEAAKFARDNIRKSSRALGQSSDSSAMYAKGVYEYTTVMAMKRALHLVEELGCGKVSSTHIEVSTGNSIEPKEMKVSVKRVNGVLGIEVPDADIVRILTALNFAPVINGDELTLQIPAYREDMDSYPDVAEEVIRMYGYEHVIPTFMPTAKVTLGGLNLKQKTELKIKRALCAAGAYEGIHYSFFSPSDLDLLRLPEDAKERH
;
A
#
# COMPACT_ATOMS: atom_id res chain seq x y z
N LEU A 1 1.27 -14.45 15.05
CA LEU A 1 2.61 -14.99 14.81
C LEU A 1 3.56 -14.38 15.84
N VAL A 2 4.44 -15.22 16.42
CA VAL A 2 5.43 -14.80 17.42
C VAL A 2 6.80 -15.39 17.10
N ILE A 3 7.85 -14.67 17.48
CA ILE A 3 9.22 -15.19 17.49
C ILE A 3 9.47 -15.75 18.87
N CYS A 4 10.08 -16.93 18.95
CA CYS A 4 10.36 -17.64 20.20
C CYS A 4 11.84 -17.97 20.30
N ASP A 5 12.35 -18.00 21.53
CA ASP A 5 13.72 -18.45 21.83
C ASP A 5 13.83 -19.99 22.05
N GLY A 6 12.78 -20.73 21.67
CA GLY A 6 12.64 -22.15 21.89
C GLY A 6 11.93 -22.52 23.20
N LYS A 7 11.72 -21.57 24.11
CA LYS A 7 11.02 -21.77 25.39
C LYS A 7 9.82 -20.83 25.54
N LYS A 8 9.96 -19.57 25.16
CA LYS A 8 8.96 -18.52 25.36
C LYS A 8 8.94 -17.56 24.17
N PRO A 9 7.83 -16.82 23.94
CA PRO A 9 7.78 -15.75 22.96
C PRO A 9 8.71 -14.58 23.38
N VAL A 10 9.41 -14.03 22.40
CA VAL A 10 10.33 -12.90 22.57
C VAL A 10 9.95 -11.68 21.70
N ALA A 11 9.09 -11.88 20.70
CA ALA A 11 8.56 -10.79 19.89
C ALA A 11 7.23 -11.16 19.23
N LEU A 12 6.40 -10.15 18.96
CA LEU A 12 5.31 -10.23 18.00
C LEU A 12 5.91 -10.03 16.61
N ALA A 13 5.94 -11.10 15.81
CA ALA A 13 6.61 -11.14 14.50
C ALA A 13 6.16 -9.98 13.60
N GLY A 14 7.11 -9.15 13.16
CA GLY A 14 6.86 -8.00 12.29
C GLY A 14 6.01 -6.87 12.89
N ILE A 15 5.74 -6.89 14.20
CA ILE A 15 4.90 -5.89 14.87
C ILE A 15 5.69 -5.20 15.98
N MET A 16 6.13 -5.95 17.00
CA MET A 16 6.75 -5.36 18.20
C MET A 16 7.70 -6.36 18.88
N GLY A 17 8.86 -5.88 19.28
CA GLY A 17 9.77 -6.61 20.18
C GLY A 17 9.18 -6.84 21.57
N GLY A 18 9.59 -7.90 22.23
CA GLY A 18 9.18 -8.19 23.60
C GLY A 18 10.06 -7.49 24.63
N LEU A 19 9.48 -7.02 25.72
CA LEU A 19 10.21 -6.43 26.84
C LEU A 19 11.28 -7.38 27.41
N ASN A 20 11.04 -8.68 27.32
CA ASN A 20 11.94 -9.72 27.80
C ASN A 20 13.14 -10.02 26.87
N SER A 21 13.21 -9.36 25.72
CA SER A 21 14.30 -9.46 24.75
C SER A 21 14.91 -8.11 24.39
N GLU A 22 14.56 -7.07 25.13
CA GLU A 22 15.09 -5.72 24.94
C GLU A 22 16.60 -5.66 25.20
N ILE A 23 17.31 -4.86 24.40
CA ILE A 23 18.73 -4.58 24.58
C ILE A 23 18.93 -3.77 25.86
N GLN A 24 19.88 -4.23 26.69
CA GLN A 24 20.25 -3.60 27.96
C GLN A 24 21.77 -3.29 27.99
N ASP A 25 22.20 -2.46 28.91
CA ASP A 25 23.63 -2.10 29.08
C ASP A 25 24.54 -3.32 29.32
N THR A 26 23.96 -4.40 29.81
CA THR A 26 24.67 -5.67 30.06
C THR A 26 24.71 -6.61 28.85
N THR A 27 24.00 -6.28 27.76
CA THR A 27 23.92 -7.12 26.57
C THR A 27 25.28 -7.24 25.89
N LYS A 28 25.75 -8.47 25.68
CA LYS A 28 27.05 -8.77 25.05
C LYS A 28 26.91 -9.36 23.67
N GLU A 29 25.84 -10.06 23.43
CA GLU A 29 25.53 -10.73 22.15
C GLU A 29 24.16 -10.37 21.68
N VAL A 30 24.03 -10.13 20.38
CA VAL A 30 22.75 -9.82 19.73
C VAL A 30 22.58 -10.68 18.49
N MET A 31 21.35 -11.06 18.20
CA MET A 31 20.97 -11.72 16.97
C MET A 31 20.15 -10.75 16.13
N PHE A 32 20.62 -10.45 14.92
CA PHE A 32 19.84 -9.68 13.96
C PHE A 32 18.81 -10.58 13.26
N GLU A 33 17.58 -10.11 13.16
CA GLU A 33 16.55 -10.71 12.35
C GLU A 33 16.32 -9.84 11.11
N ALA A 34 16.30 -10.48 9.93
CA ALA A 34 15.80 -9.89 8.70
C ALA A 34 14.84 -10.89 8.08
N ALA A 35 13.56 -10.57 8.07
CA ALA A 35 12.52 -11.51 7.71
C ALA A 35 11.51 -10.91 6.72
N LYS A 36 10.77 -11.78 6.04
CA LYS A 36 9.53 -11.46 5.34
C LYS A 36 8.41 -12.21 6.04
N PHE A 37 7.34 -11.52 6.36
CA PHE A 37 6.13 -12.11 6.93
C PHE A 37 4.96 -11.94 5.96
N ALA A 38 4.02 -12.90 6.00
CA ALA A 38 2.80 -12.80 5.20
C ALA A 38 2.00 -11.56 5.63
N ARG A 39 1.79 -10.62 4.70
CA ARG A 39 1.15 -9.31 4.95
C ARG A 39 -0.21 -9.43 5.62
N ASP A 40 -1.01 -10.43 5.24
CA ASP A 40 -2.34 -10.64 5.82
C ASP A 40 -2.29 -11.06 7.30
N ASN A 41 -1.29 -11.86 7.69
CA ASN A 41 -1.09 -12.26 9.08
C ASN A 41 -0.70 -11.05 9.93
N ILE A 42 0.22 -10.22 9.44
CA ILE A 42 0.63 -9.01 10.16
C ILE A 42 -0.54 -8.05 10.30
N ARG A 43 -1.27 -7.78 9.22
CA ARG A 43 -2.44 -6.88 9.24
C ARG A 43 -3.52 -7.34 10.20
N LYS A 44 -3.86 -8.65 10.19
CA LYS A 44 -4.85 -9.23 11.11
C LYS A 44 -4.38 -9.17 12.56
N SER A 45 -3.13 -9.56 12.83
CA SER A 45 -2.57 -9.57 14.18
C SER A 45 -2.44 -8.17 14.78
N SER A 46 -1.94 -7.20 14.01
CA SER A 46 -1.82 -5.80 14.42
C SER A 46 -3.17 -5.21 14.83
N ARG A 47 -4.21 -5.46 14.02
CA ARG A 47 -5.57 -5.00 14.31
C ARG A 47 -6.17 -5.69 15.53
N ALA A 48 -6.05 -7.01 15.63
CA ALA A 48 -6.61 -7.79 16.73
C ALA A 48 -6.00 -7.42 18.09
N LEU A 49 -4.72 -7.05 18.10
CA LEU A 49 -3.98 -6.67 19.30
C LEU A 49 -4.02 -5.15 19.57
N GLY A 50 -4.54 -4.34 18.65
CA GLY A 50 -4.49 -2.89 18.75
C GLY A 50 -3.06 -2.33 18.75
N GLN A 51 -2.08 -3.10 18.22
CA GLN A 51 -0.67 -2.73 18.19
C GLN A 51 -0.27 -2.32 16.76
N SER A 52 0.18 -1.09 16.60
CA SER A 52 0.67 -0.54 15.35
C SER A 52 2.09 -0.01 15.52
N SER A 53 2.94 -0.29 14.55
CA SER A 53 4.32 0.20 14.48
C SER A 53 4.70 0.44 13.01
N ASP A 54 5.79 1.17 12.77
CA ASP A 54 6.33 1.36 11.41
C ASP A 54 6.62 0.01 10.75
N SER A 55 7.16 -0.94 11.51
CA SER A 55 7.40 -2.31 11.07
C SER A 55 6.10 -2.97 10.59
N SER A 56 5.05 -2.94 11.39
CA SER A 56 3.75 -3.54 11.01
C SER A 56 3.13 -2.87 9.79
N ALA A 57 3.30 -1.56 9.65
CA ALA A 57 2.82 -0.81 8.48
C ALA A 57 3.56 -1.22 7.20
N MET A 58 4.88 -1.42 7.27
CA MET A 58 5.69 -1.85 6.13
C MET A 58 5.37 -3.30 5.74
N TYR A 59 5.33 -4.23 6.69
CA TYR A 59 4.99 -5.63 6.43
C TYR A 59 3.56 -5.82 5.93
N ALA A 60 2.61 -5.00 6.38
CA ALA A 60 1.22 -5.04 5.90
C ALA A 60 1.08 -4.59 4.44
N LYS A 61 2.00 -3.75 3.93
CA LYS A 61 2.10 -3.39 2.52
C LYS A 61 2.79 -4.45 1.67
N GLY A 62 3.69 -5.22 2.28
CA GLY A 62 4.53 -6.21 1.64
C GLY A 62 6.00 -5.79 1.67
N VAL A 63 6.85 -6.75 1.98
CA VAL A 63 8.31 -6.61 1.95
C VAL A 63 8.85 -7.70 1.04
N TYR A 64 9.72 -7.29 0.13
CA TYR A 64 10.32 -8.22 -0.80
C TYR A 64 11.38 -9.11 -0.14
N GLU A 65 11.36 -10.41 -0.45
CA GLU A 65 12.18 -11.41 0.22
C GLU A 65 13.69 -11.17 0.06
N TYR A 66 14.14 -10.80 -1.13
CA TYR A 66 15.56 -10.51 -1.38
C TYR A 66 16.10 -9.32 -0.56
N THR A 67 15.26 -8.35 -0.21
CA THR A 67 15.67 -7.22 0.65
C THR A 67 16.12 -7.67 2.02
N THR A 68 15.63 -8.79 2.52
CA THR A 68 16.07 -9.34 3.82
C THR A 68 17.55 -9.68 3.82
N VAL A 69 18.03 -10.32 2.75
CA VAL A 69 19.44 -10.68 2.58
C VAL A 69 20.30 -9.43 2.44
N MET A 70 19.86 -8.47 1.64
CA MET A 70 20.58 -7.20 1.43
C MET A 70 20.64 -6.37 2.71
N ALA A 71 19.53 -6.26 3.44
CA ALA A 71 19.45 -5.55 4.70
C ALA A 71 20.37 -6.18 5.77
N MET A 72 20.36 -7.52 5.87
CA MET A 72 21.24 -8.24 6.79
C MET A 72 22.71 -7.97 6.47
N LYS A 73 23.12 -8.12 5.21
CA LYS A 73 24.49 -7.84 4.78
C LYS A 73 24.91 -6.40 5.10
N ARG A 74 24.04 -5.43 4.87
CA ARG A 74 24.32 -4.03 5.17
C ARG A 74 24.41 -3.77 6.68
N ALA A 75 23.51 -4.35 7.47
CA ALA A 75 23.54 -4.22 8.93
C ALA A 75 24.85 -4.77 9.51
N LEU A 76 25.23 -5.97 9.10
CA LEU A 76 26.47 -6.62 9.57
C LEU A 76 27.72 -5.85 9.15
N HIS A 77 27.76 -5.35 7.90
CA HIS A 77 28.84 -4.47 7.44
C HIS A 77 28.96 -3.21 8.29
N LEU A 78 27.84 -2.58 8.65
CA LEU A 78 27.84 -1.39 9.52
C LEU A 78 28.34 -1.70 10.93
N VAL A 79 28.05 -2.88 11.49
CA VAL A 79 28.57 -3.30 12.79
C VAL A 79 30.11 -3.33 12.79
N GLU A 80 30.71 -3.83 11.71
CA GLU A 80 32.16 -3.89 11.55
C GLU A 80 32.75 -2.52 11.25
N GLU A 81 32.17 -1.78 10.31
CA GLU A 81 32.65 -0.44 9.90
C GLU A 81 32.65 0.56 11.06
N LEU A 82 31.62 0.53 11.89
CA LEU A 82 31.49 1.40 13.07
C LEU A 82 32.23 0.87 14.31
N GLY A 83 32.82 -0.32 14.23
CA GLY A 83 33.50 -0.93 15.35
C GLY A 83 32.62 -1.29 16.55
N CYS A 84 31.28 -1.45 16.31
CA CYS A 84 30.31 -1.73 17.37
C CYS A 84 30.39 -3.17 17.90
N GLY A 85 30.99 -4.11 17.15
CA GLY A 85 31.04 -5.49 17.51
C GLY A 85 31.80 -6.36 16.50
N LYS A 86 31.81 -7.66 16.75
CA LYS A 86 32.37 -8.68 15.84
C LYS A 86 31.23 -9.52 15.27
N VAL A 87 31.20 -9.67 13.96
CA VAL A 87 30.20 -10.47 13.25
C VAL A 87 30.57 -11.93 13.31
N SER A 88 29.64 -12.82 13.69
CA SER A 88 29.81 -14.27 13.60
C SER A 88 29.78 -14.72 12.15
N SER A 89 30.55 -15.76 11.82
CA SER A 89 30.51 -16.39 10.50
C SER A 89 29.30 -17.30 10.29
N THR A 90 28.55 -17.59 11.36
CA THR A 90 27.37 -18.46 11.31
C THR A 90 26.08 -17.64 11.19
N HIS A 91 25.17 -18.10 10.36
CA HIS A 91 23.82 -17.56 10.26
C HIS A 91 22.80 -18.71 10.13
N ILE A 92 21.55 -18.40 10.44
CA ILE A 92 20.42 -19.30 10.25
C ILE A 92 19.55 -18.71 9.15
N GLU A 93 19.25 -19.49 8.14
CA GLU A 93 18.33 -19.12 7.07
C GLU A 93 17.19 -20.12 7.01
N VAL A 94 15.97 -19.63 7.02
CA VAL A 94 14.75 -20.44 6.87
C VAL A 94 13.89 -19.77 5.80
N SER A 95 13.70 -20.45 4.68
CA SER A 95 12.86 -19.97 3.59
C SER A 95 11.71 -20.95 3.34
N THR A 96 10.56 -20.41 2.96
CA THR A 96 9.41 -21.20 2.50
C THR A 96 9.51 -21.58 1.03
N GLY A 97 10.62 -21.24 0.37
CA GLY A 97 10.89 -21.61 -1.02
C GLY A 97 10.24 -20.73 -2.08
N ASN A 98 9.85 -19.49 -1.74
CA ASN A 98 9.41 -18.53 -2.74
C ASN A 98 10.57 -18.17 -3.69
N SER A 99 10.27 -18.06 -4.97
CA SER A 99 11.28 -17.66 -5.96
C SER A 99 11.59 -16.17 -5.82
N ILE A 100 12.89 -15.85 -5.84
CA ILE A 100 13.40 -14.48 -5.96
C ILE A 100 13.75 -14.13 -7.42
N GLU A 101 13.50 -15.07 -8.33
CA GLU A 101 13.75 -14.88 -9.76
C GLU A 101 12.73 -13.94 -10.39
N PRO A 102 13.12 -13.17 -11.42
CA PRO A 102 12.20 -12.35 -12.18
C PRO A 102 11.06 -13.19 -12.77
N LYS A 103 9.86 -12.63 -12.76
CA LYS A 103 8.67 -13.24 -13.38
C LYS A 103 8.56 -12.76 -14.83
N GLU A 104 8.49 -13.68 -15.77
CA GLU A 104 8.16 -13.33 -17.15
C GLU A 104 6.72 -12.85 -17.27
N MET A 105 6.51 -11.72 -17.94
CA MET A 105 5.20 -11.18 -18.29
C MET A 105 5.17 -10.85 -19.78
N LYS A 106 4.09 -11.26 -20.45
CA LYS A 106 3.84 -10.94 -21.86
C LYS A 106 2.59 -10.10 -21.98
N VAL A 107 2.70 -8.96 -22.64
CA VAL A 107 1.60 -8.00 -22.85
C VAL A 107 1.60 -7.52 -24.31
N SER A 108 0.49 -6.99 -24.77
CA SER A 108 0.37 -6.37 -26.09
C SER A 108 0.68 -4.88 -26.00
N VAL A 109 1.58 -4.38 -26.85
CA VAL A 109 1.90 -2.95 -26.99
C VAL A 109 0.64 -2.15 -27.32
N LYS A 110 -0.19 -2.66 -28.24
CA LYS A 110 -1.47 -2.01 -28.58
C LYS A 110 -2.42 -1.91 -27.40
N ARG A 111 -2.45 -2.94 -26.53
CA ARG A 111 -3.28 -2.88 -25.31
C ARG A 111 -2.75 -1.88 -24.31
N VAL A 112 -1.44 -1.77 -24.16
CA VAL A 112 -0.81 -0.75 -23.32
C VAL A 112 -1.18 0.65 -23.82
N ASN A 113 -0.95 0.94 -25.11
CA ASN A 113 -1.31 2.22 -25.73
C ASN A 113 -2.82 2.48 -25.69
N GLY A 114 -3.64 1.43 -25.87
CA GLY A 114 -5.10 1.52 -25.78
C GLY A 114 -5.62 1.96 -24.41
N VAL A 115 -4.97 1.53 -23.31
CA VAL A 115 -5.30 2.00 -21.96
C VAL A 115 -4.88 3.45 -21.77
N LEU A 116 -3.71 3.82 -22.29
CA LEU A 116 -3.20 5.19 -22.20
C LEU A 116 -4.01 6.18 -23.04
N GLY A 117 -4.68 5.71 -24.08
CA GLY A 117 -5.39 6.55 -25.04
C GLY A 117 -4.47 7.43 -25.90
N ILE A 118 -3.18 7.10 -25.92
CA ILE A 118 -2.14 7.74 -26.74
C ILE A 118 -1.22 6.68 -27.33
N GLU A 119 -0.51 7.03 -28.40
CA GLU A 119 0.50 6.17 -29.04
C GLU A 119 1.88 6.55 -28.51
N VAL A 120 2.42 5.75 -27.59
CA VAL A 120 3.80 5.87 -27.13
C VAL A 120 4.69 5.05 -28.08
N PRO A 121 5.74 5.64 -28.67
CA PRO A 121 6.64 4.91 -29.58
C PRO A 121 7.32 3.71 -28.88
N ASP A 122 7.49 2.60 -29.59
CA ASP A 122 8.14 1.39 -29.07
C ASP A 122 9.52 1.69 -28.46
N ALA A 123 10.30 2.59 -29.08
CA ALA A 123 11.61 2.98 -28.58
C ALA A 123 11.54 3.64 -27.20
N ASP A 124 10.51 4.44 -26.94
CA ASP A 124 10.29 5.06 -25.63
C ASP A 124 9.80 4.04 -24.59
N ILE A 125 8.90 3.14 -24.98
CA ILE A 125 8.47 2.01 -24.12
C ILE A 125 9.68 1.19 -23.70
N VAL A 126 10.52 0.80 -24.65
CA VAL A 126 11.74 0.01 -24.36
C VAL A 126 12.70 0.81 -23.46
N ARG A 127 12.95 2.06 -23.76
CA ARG A 127 13.84 2.93 -22.98
C ARG A 127 13.35 3.05 -21.52
N ILE A 128 12.05 3.31 -21.33
CA ILE A 128 11.43 3.49 -20.02
C ILE A 128 11.51 2.18 -19.21
N LEU A 129 11.04 1.09 -19.80
CA LEU A 129 10.98 -0.20 -19.09
C LEU A 129 12.38 -0.78 -18.83
N THR A 130 13.38 -0.47 -19.68
CA THR A 130 14.79 -0.79 -19.41
C THR A 130 15.30 -0.02 -18.19
N ALA A 131 15.01 1.27 -18.09
CA ALA A 131 15.40 2.08 -16.95
C ALA A 131 14.76 1.60 -15.63
N LEU A 132 13.61 0.93 -15.71
CA LEU A 132 12.91 0.31 -14.59
C LEU A 132 13.34 -1.16 -14.32
N ASN A 133 14.36 -1.65 -15.01
CA ASN A 133 14.90 -3.01 -14.91
C ASN A 133 13.94 -4.13 -15.34
N PHE A 134 13.01 -3.86 -16.24
CA PHE A 134 12.06 -4.88 -16.73
C PHE A 134 12.59 -5.68 -17.92
N ALA A 135 13.79 -5.39 -18.43
CA ALA A 135 14.43 -6.06 -19.56
C ALA A 135 13.45 -6.29 -20.74
N PRO A 136 12.85 -5.23 -21.32
CA PRO A 136 11.81 -5.34 -22.34
C PRO A 136 12.35 -5.87 -23.66
N VAL A 137 11.57 -6.76 -24.29
CA VAL A 137 11.80 -7.22 -25.68
C VAL A 137 10.48 -7.10 -26.43
N ILE A 138 10.49 -6.31 -27.53
CA ILE A 138 9.32 -6.17 -28.41
C ILE A 138 9.52 -7.06 -29.65
N ASN A 139 8.49 -7.84 -29.95
CA ASN A 139 8.41 -8.65 -31.15
C ASN A 139 7.03 -8.47 -31.80
N GLY A 140 6.95 -7.55 -32.76
CA GLY A 140 5.67 -7.10 -33.31
C GLY A 140 4.79 -6.42 -32.25
N ASP A 141 3.65 -6.99 -31.92
CA ASP A 141 2.75 -6.48 -30.86
C ASP A 141 3.04 -7.08 -29.48
N GLU A 142 3.85 -8.13 -29.42
CA GLU A 142 4.19 -8.78 -28.14
C GLU A 142 5.36 -8.05 -27.47
N LEU A 143 5.12 -7.57 -26.26
CA LEU A 143 6.11 -7.02 -25.34
C LEU A 143 6.34 -8.05 -24.23
N THR A 144 7.54 -8.64 -24.21
CA THR A 144 7.98 -9.56 -23.16
C THR A 144 8.82 -8.80 -22.14
N LEU A 145 8.50 -8.97 -20.86
CA LEU A 145 9.15 -8.31 -19.73
C LEU A 145 9.66 -9.34 -18.73
N GLN A 146 10.77 -9.02 -18.07
CA GLN A 146 11.24 -9.73 -16.89
C GLN A 146 10.96 -8.84 -15.66
N ILE A 147 9.87 -9.11 -14.97
CA ILE A 147 9.45 -8.32 -13.82
C ILE A 147 10.35 -8.63 -12.64
N PRO A 148 11.12 -7.66 -12.13
CA PRO A 148 11.95 -7.88 -10.95
C PRO A 148 11.11 -8.34 -9.77
N ALA A 149 11.57 -9.30 -9.01
CA ALA A 149 10.80 -9.89 -7.94
C ALA A 149 10.47 -8.90 -6.80
N TYR A 150 11.13 -7.71 -6.74
CA TYR A 150 10.74 -6.64 -5.81
C TYR A 150 9.50 -5.83 -6.26
N ARG A 151 9.00 -6.05 -7.49
CA ARG A 151 7.79 -5.44 -8.04
C ARG A 151 6.63 -6.42 -7.90
N GLU A 152 6.15 -6.60 -6.67
CA GLU A 152 5.00 -7.46 -6.35
C GLU A 152 3.65 -6.88 -6.84
N ASP A 153 3.68 -5.65 -7.33
CA ASP A 153 2.51 -4.87 -7.81
C ASP A 153 2.22 -5.08 -9.30
N MET A 154 3.13 -5.73 -10.04
CA MET A 154 3.03 -5.90 -11.49
C MET A 154 2.30 -7.21 -11.82
N ASP A 155 0.99 -7.13 -12.09
CA ASP A 155 0.15 -8.30 -12.36
C ASP A 155 -0.32 -8.39 -13.81
N SER A 156 -0.48 -7.25 -14.51
CA SER A 156 -1.14 -7.20 -15.80
C SER A 156 -0.73 -6.00 -16.66
N TYR A 157 -1.25 -5.92 -17.88
CA TYR A 157 -0.92 -4.84 -18.83
C TYR A 157 -1.30 -3.41 -18.36
N PRO A 158 -2.33 -3.16 -17.53
CA PRO A 158 -2.56 -1.83 -16.98
C PRO A 158 -1.41 -1.34 -16.09
N ASP A 159 -0.79 -2.24 -15.33
CA ASP A 159 0.35 -1.88 -14.48
C ASP A 159 1.56 -1.48 -15.33
N VAL A 160 1.76 -2.18 -16.48
CA VAL A 160 2.78 -1.79 -17.47
C VAL A 160 2.46 -0.44 -18.09
N ALA A 161 1.18 -0.18 -18.41
CA ALA A 161 0.75 1.12 -18.94
C ALA A 161 0.98 2.25 -17.93
N GLU A 162 0.71 2.00 -16.64
CA GLU A 162 1.00 2.97 -15.57
C GLU A 162 2.49 3.32 -15.53
N GLU A 163 3.37 2.33 -15.55
CA GLU A 163 4.83 2.57 -15.54
C GLU A 163 5.30 3.35 -16.77
N VAL A 164 4.74 3.03 -17.93
CA VAL A 164 5.05 3.76 -19.17
C VAL A 164 4.64 5.21 -19.06
N ILE A 165 3.38 5.50 -18.73
CA ILE A 165 2.88 6.88 -18.71
C ILE A 165 3.50 7.71 -17.60
N ARG A 166 3.76 7.11 -16.43
CA ARG A 166 4.40 7.77 -15.30
C ARG A 166 5.78 8.33 -15.65
N MET A 167 6.51 7.63 -16.52
CA MET A 167 7.84 8.02 -16.97
C MET A 167 7.85 8.76 -18.32
N TYR A 168 6.83 8.55 -19.14
CA TYR A 168 6.68 9.26 -20.41
C TYR A 168 6.20 10.70 -20.19
N GLY A 169 5.25 10.88 -19.25
CA GLY A 169 4.70 12.17 -18.84
C GLY A 169 3.19 12.23 -19.05
N TYR A 170 2.46 12.56 -18.00
CA TYR A 170 1.00 12.72 -18.03
C TYR A 170 0.53 13.88 -18.90
N GLU A 171 1.40 14.85 -19.16
CA GLU A 171 1.13 15.99 -20.06
C GLU A 171 0.88 15.59 -21.52
N HIS A 172 1.27 14.38 -21.91
CA HIS A 172 0.99 13.85 -23.24
C HIS A 172 -0.44 13.31 -23.39
N VAL A 173 -1.16 13.14 -22.27
CA VAL A 173 -2.56 12.68 -22.29
C VAL A 173 -3.48 13.84 -22.59
N ILE A 174 -4.08 13.83 -23.78
CA ILE A 174 -5.01 14.88 -24.22
C ILE A 174 -6.44 14.49 -23.81
N PRO A 175 -7.09 15.25 -22.91
CA PRO A 175 -8.47 14.97 -22.52
C PRO A 175 -9.43 15.07 -23.71
N THR A 176 -10.29 14.09 -23.85
CA THR A 176 -11.33 14.06 -24.90
C THR A 176 -12.72 13.92 -24.27
N PHE A 177 -13.73 14.53 -24.91
CA PHE A 177 -15.10 14.28 -24.55
C PHE A 177 -15.56 12.91 -25.07
N MET A 178 -16.45 12.26 -24.33
CA MET A 178 -17.08 11.02 -24.79
C MET A 178 -17.92 11.30 -26.05
N PRO A 179 -17.59 10.74 -27.22
CA PRO A 179 -18.25 11.09 -28.48
C PRO A 179 -19.73 10.66 -28.54
N THR A 180 -20.15 9.73 -27.68
CA THR A 180 -21.48 9.16 -27.62
C THR A 180 -22.29 9.57 -26.39
N ALA A 181 -21.76 10.48 -25.56
CA ALA A 181 -22.51 10.95 -24.40
C ALA A 181 -23.74 11.73 -24.81
N LYS A 182 -24.91 11.22 -24.45
CA LYS A 182 -26.15 12.01 -24.59
C LYS A 182 -26.12 13.17 -23.62
N VAL A 183 -26.28 14.38 -24.13
CA VAL A 183 -26.45 15.54 -23.26
C VAL A 183 -27.81 15.40 -22.57
N THR A 184 -27.80 15.16 -21.28
CA THR A 184 -29.00 15.17 -20.46
C THR A 184 -29.19 16.56 -19.89
N LEU A 185 -30.41 17.11 -20.03
CA LEU A 185 -30.78 18.34 -19.36
C LEU A 185 -30.70 18.09 -17.85
N GLY A 186 -29.67 18.66 -17.21
CA GLY A 186 -29.53 18.61 -15.79
C GLY A 186 -30.58 19.47 -15.10
N GLY A 187 -30.77 19.26 -13.81
CA GLY A 187 -31.64 20.08 -12.99
C GLY A 187 -32.04 19.37 -11.70
N LEU A 188 -32.51 20.16 -10.75
CA LEU A 188 -33.01 19.63 -9.49
C LEU A 188 -34.36 18.95 -9.69
N ASN A 189 -34.53 17.75 -9.12
CA ASN A 189 -35.86 17.11 -9.07
C ASN A 189 -36.78 17.85 -8.08
N LEU A 190 -38.07 17.47 -8.03
CA LEU A 190 -39.05 18.14 -7.20
C LEU A 190 -38.67 18.17 -5.72
N LYS A 191 -38.18 17.04 -5.19
CA LYS A 191 -37.72 16.92 -3.80
C LYS A 191 -36.59 17.91 -3.51
N GLN A 192 -35.56 17.91 -4.33
CA GLN A 192 -34.39 18.82 -4.16
C GLN A 192 -34.81 20.30 -4.28
N LYS A 193 -35.72 20.63 -5.20
CA LYS A 193 -36.27 21.99 -5.31
C LYS A 193 -37.03 22.41 -4.04
N THR A 194 -37.80 21.49 -3.46
CA THR A 194 -38.57 21.73 -2.25
C THR A 194 -37.63 21.90 -1.04
N GLU A 195 -36.69 21.04 -0.88
CA GLU A 195 -35.68 21.13 0.19
C GLU A 195 -34.89 22.45 0.13
N LEU A 196 -34.44 22.84 -1.07
CA LEU A 196 -33.76 24.11 -1.26
C LEU A 196 -34.65 25.33 -0.94
N LYS A 197 -35.93 25.26 -1.29
CA LYS A 197 -36.91 26.29 -0.94
C LYS A 197 -37.08 26.43 0.58
N ILE A 198 -37.23 25.30 1.27
CA ILE A 198 -37.35 25.27 2.73
C ILE A 198 -36.11 25.86 3.40
N LYS A 199 -34.93 25.40 2.99
CA LYS A 199 -33.67 25.93 3.51
C LYS A 199 -33.55 27.44 3.35
N ARG A 200 -33.85 27.97 2.16
CA ARG A 200 -33.81 29.39 1.88
C ARG A 200 -34.82 30.19 2.72
N ALA A 201 -36.03 29.66 2.91
CA ALA A 201 -37.02 30.28 3.74
C ALA A 201 -36.63 30.36 5.21
N LEU A 202 -36.04 29.30 5.75
CA LEU A 202 -35.52 29.25 7.11
C LEU A 202 -34.34 30.23 7.32
N CYS A 203 -33.41 30.28 6.36
CA CYS A 203 -32.31 31.23 6.40
C CYS A 203 -32.83 32.70 6.34
N ALA A 204 -33.82 32.96 5.51
CA ALA A 204 -34.45 34.28 5.45
C ALA A 204 -35.20 34.66 6.75
N ALA A 205 -35.66 33.68 7.51
CA ALA A 205 -36.23 33.85 8.83
C ALA A 205 -35.21 34.01 9.97
N GLY A 206 -33.90 33.98 9.65
CA GLY A 206 -32.83 34.19 10.63
C GLY A 206 -32.16 32.93 11.14
N ALA A 207 -32.49 31.74 10.63
CA ALA A 207 -31.78 30.50 10.95
C ALA A 207 -30.48 30.36 10.15
N TYR A 208 -29.54 29.59 10.69
CA TYR A 208 -28.29 29.23 9.99
C TYR A 208 -28.35 27.80 9.50
N GLU A 209 -27.85 27.56 8.29
CA GLU A 209 -27.65 26.21 7.78
C GLU A 209 -26.35 25.65 8.34
N GLY A 210 -26.42 24.52 9.06
CA GLY A 210 -25.27 23.79 9.57
C GLY A 210 -24.94 22.58 8.72
N ILE A 211 -23.67 22.31 8.54
CA ILE A 211 -23.16 21.07 7.97
C ILE A 211 -22.48 20.28 9.09
N HIS A 212 -23.05 19.13 9.42
CA HIS A 212 -22.60 18.30 10.53
C HIS A 212 -22.19 16.91 10.02
N TYR A 213 -21.36 16.22 10.82
CA TYR A 213 -21.10 14.80 10.59
C TYR A 213 -22.36 13.98 10.77
N SER A 214 -22.56 12.99 9.88
CA SER A 214 -23.71 12.07 9.94
C SER A 214 -23.50 10.93 10.95
N PHE A 215 -22.25 10.69 11.35
CA PHE A 215 -21.87 9.64 12.30
C PHE A 215 -21.46 10.27 13.62
N PHE A 216 -21.91 9.65 14.71
CA PHE A 216 -21.59 10.00 16.08
C PHE A 216 -21.46 8.74 16.93
N SER A 217 -20.79 8.84 18.06
CA SER A 217 -20.60 7.75 19.01
C SER A 217 -21.83 7.58 19.92
N PRO A 218 -22.17 6.37 20.37
CA PRO A 218 -23.16 6.19 21.42
C PRO A 218 -22.91 7.03 22.68
N SER A 219 -21.63 7.29 23.02
CA SER A 219 -21.26 8.15 24.13
C SER A 219 -21.67 9.62 23.94
N ASP A 220 -21.83 10.09 22.71
CA ASP A 220 -22.30 11.46 22.44
C ASP A 220 -23.77 11.64 22.85
N LEU A 221 -24.56 10.56 22.77
CA LEU A 221 -25.94 10.53 23.23
C LEU A 221 -26.03 10.66 24.76
N ASP A 222 -25.04 10.11 25.48
CA ASP A 222 -24.94 10.25 26.94
C ASP A 222 -24.55 11.69 27.31
N LEU A 223 -23.65 12.34 26.55
CA LEU A 223 -23.32 13.77 26.73
C LEU A 223 -24.55 14.66 26.54
N LEU A 224 -25.43 14.32 25.59
CA LEU A 224 -26.69 15.00 25.36
C LEU A 224 -27.77 14.64 26.42
N ARG A 225 -27.47 13.73 27.35
CA ARG A 225 -28.38 13.24 28.37
C ARG A 225 -29.70 12.71 27.82
N LEU A 226 -29.68 12.06 26.67
CA LEU A 226 -30.84 11.41 26.10
C LEU A 226 -31.22 10.21 26.97
N PRO A 227 -32.52 10.00 27.27
CA PRO A 227 -33.00 8.82 28.00
C PRO A 227 -32.57 7.53 27.30
N GLU A 228 -32.40 6.44 28.07
CA GLU A 228 -32.02 5.14 27.54
C GLU A 228 -33.02 4.57 26.54
N ASP A 229 -34.30 4.89 26.70
CA ASP A 229 -35.41 4.48 25.83
C ASP A 229 -35.65 5.44 24.65
N ALA A 230 -34.82 6.45 24.45
CA ALA A 230 -34.94 7.39 23.34
C ALA A 230 -34.74 6.67 21.97
N LYS A 231 -35.63 6.97 21.03
CA LYS A 231 -35.59 6.38 19.66
C LYS A 231 -34.27 6.68 18.90
N GLU A 232 -33.64 7.77 19.25
CA GLU A 232 -32.38 8.23 18.66
C GLU A 232 -31.19 7.37 19.07
N ARG A 233 -31.36 6.45 20.07
CA ARG A 233 -30.33 5.49 20.50
C ARG A 233 -30.35 4.17 19.68
N HIS A 234 -31.36 3.97 18.83
CA HIS A 234 -31.62 2.77 18.04
C HIS A 234 -31.70 3.11 16.55
#